data_51f33fc7b3b49ebd24d5394a8666d5a0
#
_entry.id   51f33fc7b3b49ebd24d5394a8666d5a0
#
_cell.length_a   1.000
_cell.length_b   1.000
_cell.length_c   1.000
_cell.angle_alpha   90.00
_cell.angle_beta   90.00
_cell.angle_gamma   90.00
#
_symmetry.space_group_name_H-M   'P 1'
#
loop_
_entity.id
_entity.type
_entity.pdbx_description
1 polymer ?
#
loop_
_entity_poly.entity_id
_entity_poly.type
_entity_poly.pdbx_seq_one_letter_code
_entity_poly.pdbx_strand_id
1 'polypeptide(L)'
;IHPGRQGYESLPIFDSVALEEIDLLLVTHFHLDHAGALPYFTEKTGFKGRIFMTHPTKAVLKMMISDSIRVGYDDTSLYNEEEMDRCFRKIEIIDFNQTLEVDGIKFTCYNAGHVLGGAMFSVEIAGVNVLYTGDYSLEDDRHLMAAQIPNSKKTDVLIVESTFGLAEHEDAKRREQRFLSHVEKVLKRGGRLLIPVFALGRAVSLCCFQIFGSTTRKYFNYN
;
A
#
# COMPACT_ATOMS: atom_id res chain seq x y z
N ILE A 1 -9.57 -2.94 6.00
CA ILE A 1 -10.13 -3.19 7.34
C ILE A 1 -9.57 -2.19 8.34
N HIS A 2 -10.41 -1.78 9.30
CA HIS A 2 -9.99 -0.81 10.31
C HIS A 2 -9.01 -1.45 11.32
N PRO A 3 -7.79 -0.94 11.50
CA PRO A 3 -6.74 -1.60 12.27
C PRO A 3 -7.01 -1.68 13.79
N GLY A 4 -7.94 -0.89 14.31
CA GLY A 4 -8.32 -0.88 15.74
C GLY A 4 -9.62 -1.61 16.06
N ARG A 5 -10.18 -2.36 15.12
CA ARG A 5 -11.42 -3.12 15.28
C ARG A 5 -11.24 -4.56 14.83
N GLN A 6 -12.14 -5.45 15.30
CA GLN A 6 -12.09 -6.88 14.98
C GLN A 6 -13.36 -7.34 14.30
N GLY A 7 -13.26 -8.44 13.54
CA GLY A 7 -14.39 -9.05 12.87
C GLY A 7 -15.16 -8.08 11.97
N TYR A 8 -16.47 -8.18 11.95
CA TYR A 8 -17.34 -7.36 11.09
C TYR A 8 -17.25 -5.85 11.36
N GLU A 9 -16.90 -5.44 12.57
CA GLU A 9 -16.75 -4.02 12.90
C GLU A 9 -15.53 -3.37 12.22
N SER A 10 -14.58 -4.18 11.75
CA SER A 10 -13.41 -3.70 11.01
C SER A 10 -13.67 -3.47 9.54
N LEU A 11 -14.79 -3.96 8.99
CA LEU A 11 -15.16 -3.81 7.59
C LEU A 11 -15.59 -2.37 7.25
N PRO A 12 -15.38 -1.93 6.00
CA PRO A 12 -16.06 -0.76 5.47
C PRO A 12 -17.59 -0.93 5.50
N ILE A 13 -18.31 0.17 5.55
CA ILE A 13 -19.77 0.17 5.48
C ILE A 13 -20.18 0.04 4.02
N PHE A 14 -20.68 -1.14 3.64
CA PHE A 14 -21.13 -1.43 2.26
C PHE A 14 -22.63 -1.22 2.04
N ASP A 15 -23.41 -1.03 3.09
CA ASP A 15 -24.89 -1.03 3.07
C ASP A 15 -25.52 0.08 2.22
N SER A 16 -24.74 1.12 1.90
CA SER A 16 -25.21 2.26 1.09
C SER A 16 -25.03 2.08 -0.41
N VAL A 17 -24.46 0.96 -0.85
CA VAL A 17 -24.08 0.74 -2.26
C VAL A 17 -24.63 -0.62 -2.72
N ALA A 18 -25.26 -0.66 -3.89
CA ALA A 18 -25.61 -1.91 -4.57
C ALA A 18 -24.33 -2.55 -5.15
N LEU A 19 -23.76 -3.51 -4.40
CA LEU A 19 -22.44 -4.10 -4.73
C LEU A 19 -22.47 -4.91 -6.02
N GLU A 20 -23.63 -5.44 -6.40
CA GLU A 20 -23.86 -6.15 -7.68
C GLU A 20 -23.82 -5.23 -8.91
N GLU A 21 -23.97 -3.92 -8.71
CA GLU A 21 -23.92 -2.91 -9.79
C GLU A 21 -22.51 -2.32 -9.97
N ILE A 22 -21.51 -2.78 -9.18
CA ILE A 22 -20.14 -2.30 -9.31
C ILE A 22 -19.42 -3.11 -10.38
N ASP A 23 -19.04 -2.46 -11.48
CA ASP A 23 -18.34 -3.09 -12.61
C ASP A 23 -16.83 -3.22 -12.40
N LEU A 24 -16.23 -2.30 -11.64
CA LEU A 24 -14.78 -2.15 -11.54
C LEU A 24 -14.32 -1.85 -10.11
N LEU A 25 -13.33 -2.60 -9.66
CA LEU A 25 -12.61 -2.35 -8.41
C LEU A 25 -11.12 -2.13 -8.69
N LEU A 26 -10.60 -0.96 -8.32
CA LEU A 26 -9.20 -0.59 -8.46
C LEU A 26 -8.54 -0.55 -7.08
N VAL A 27 -7.50 -1.36 -6.87
CA VAL A 27 -6.78 -1.42 -5.59
C VAL A 27 -5.47 -0.65 -5.73
N THR A 28 -5.32 0.41 -4.94
CA THR A 28 -4.18 1.31 -5.01
C THR A 28 -2.90 0.69 -4.48
N HIS A 29 -2.95 0.05 -3.32
CA HIS A 29 -1.77 -0.56 -2.69
C HIS A 29 -2.16 -1.62 -1.65
N PHE A 30 -1.17 -2.29 -1.08
CA PHE A 30 -1.34 -3.51 -0.29
C PHE A 30 -1.61 -3.29 1.21
N HIS A 31 -1.64 -2.08 1.75
CA HIS A 31 -1.93 -1.88 3.17
C HIS A 31 -3.32 -2.42 3.54
N LEU A 32 -3.43 -3.06 4.71
CA LEU A 32 -4.63 -3.80 5.08
C LEU A 32 -5.85 -2.90 5.33
N ASP A 33 -5.64 -1.66 5.75
CA ASP A 33 -6.70 -0.66 5.88
C ASP A 33 -7.30 -0.25 4.52
N HIS A 34 -6.55 -0.40 3.42
CA HIS A 34 -7.02 -0.18 2.04
C HIS A 34 -7.50 -1.45 1.35
N ALA A 35 -6.86 -2.59 1.54
CA ALA A 35 -7.11 -3.79 0.75
C ALA A 35 -7.45 -5.04 1.58
N GLY A 36 -7.41 -5.00 2.91
CA GLY A 36 -7.62 -6.18 3.75
C GLY A 36 -9.03 -6.75 3.71
N ALA A 37 -10.05 -5.97 3.32
CA ALA A 37 -11.41 -6.45 3.15
C ALA A 37 -11.67 -7.11 1.79
N LEU A 38 -10.69 -7.15 0.90
CA LEU A 38 -10.87 -7.61 -0.49
C LEU A 38 -11.43 -9.04 -0.60
N PRO A 39 -10.94 -10.06 0.14
CA PRO A 39 -11.53 -11.40 0.06
C PRO A 39 -12.97 -11.44 0.58
N TYR A 40 -13.29 -10.69 1.64
CA TYR A 40 -14.66 -10.57 2.10
C TYR A 40 -15.56 -9.94 1.03
N PHE A 41 -15.13 -8.83 0.45
CA PHE A 41 -15.85 -8.11 -0.58
C PHE A 41 -16.16 -8.97 -1.80
N THR A 42 -15.21 -9.76 -2.25
CA THR A 42 -15.36 -10.58 -3.48
C THR A 42 -16.05 -11.93 -3.27
N GLU A 43 -15.98 -12.50 -2.04
CA GLU A 43 -16.46 -13.87 -1.79
C GLU A 43 -17.73 -13.91 -0.93
N LYS A 44 -18.01 -12.85 -0.17
CA LYS A 44 -19.14 -12.80 0.76
C LYS A 44 -20.22 -11.79 0.37
N THR A 45 -20.02 -11.02 -0.70
CA THR A 45 -20.98 -10.03 -1.19
C THR A 45 -21.47 -10.36 -2.60
N GLY A 46 -22.41 -9.54 -3.11
CA GLY A 46 -22.93 -9.67 -4.49
C GLY A 46 -22.00 -9.16 -5.58
N PHE A 47 -20.80 -8.65 -5.26
CA PHE A 47 -19.86 -8.08 -6.23
C PHE A 47 -19.44 -9.10 -7.30
N LYS A 48 -19.53 -8.67 -8.58
CA LYS A 48 -19.16 -9.48 -9.75
C LYS A 48 -18.26 -8.74 -10.74
N GLY A 49 -17.88 -7.52 -10.42
CA GLY A 49 -17.04 -6.68 -11.27
C GLY A 49 -15.60 -7.20 -11.41
N ARG A 50 -14.83 -6.54 -12.23
CA ARG A 50 -13.41 -6.85 -12.46
C ARG A 50 -12.53 -6.13 -11.44
N ILE A 51 -11.39 -6.74 -11.08
CA ILE A 51 -10.49 -6.24 -10.05
C ILE A 51 -9.11 -6.04 -10.63
N PHE A 52 -8.55 -4.86 -10.48
CA PHE A 52 -7.21 -4.54 -10.98
C PHE A 52 -6.31 -3.99 -9.88
N MET A 53 -5.06 -4.42 -9.90
CA MET A 53 -3.97 -3.88 -9.11
C MET A 53 -2.62 -4.15 -9.78
N THR A 54 -1.57 -3.49 -9.31
CA THR A 54 -0.22 -3.77 -9.80
C THR A 54 0.27 -5.15 -9.34
N HIS A 55 1.19 -5.75 -10.09
CA HIS A 55 1.78 -7.04 -9.72
C HIS A 55 2.42 -7.04 -8.32
N PRO A 56 3.23 -6.04 -7.92
CA PRO A 56 3.79 -6.01 -6.56
C PRO A 56 2.70 -5.91 -5.49
N THR A 57 1.67 -5.09 -5.71
CA THR A 57 0.53 -4.99 -4.78
C THR A 57 -0.14 -6.35 -4.59
N LYS A 58 -0.41 -7.09 -5.67
CA LYS A 58 -1.01 -8.44 -5.61
C LYS A 58 -0.15 -9.41 -4.81
N ALA A 59 1.16 -9.44 -5.09
CA ALA A 59 2.09 -10.37 -4.45
C ALA A 59 2.21 -10.11 -2.93
N VAL A 60 2.43 -8.86 -2.56
CA VAL A 60 2.60 -8.46 -1.15
C VAL A 60 1.29 -8.59 -0.38
N LEU A 61 0.17 -8.15 -0.95
CA LEU A 61 -1.15 -8.26 -0.32
C LEU A 61 -1.51 -9.72 -0.01
N LYS A 62 -1.21 -10.64 -0.92
CA LYS A 62 -1.44 -12.07 -0.68
C LYS A 62 -0.67 -12.57 0.54
N MET A 63 0.59 -12.18 0.68
CA MET A 63 1.42 -12.54 1.84
C MET A 63 0.84 -11.96 3.14
N MET A 64 0.46 -10.68 3.14
CA MET A 64 -0.08 -10.01 4.32
C MET A 64 -1.40 -10.60 4.78
N ILE A 65 -2.31 -10.90 3.85
CA ILE A 65 -3.61 -11.52 4.17
C ILE A 65 -3.40 -12.95 4.68
N SER A 66 -2.53 -13.75 4.03
CA SER A 66 -2.22 -15.10 4.49
C SER A 66 -1.62 -15.10 5.91
N ASP A 67 -0.73 -14.16 6.21
CA ASP A 67 -0.17 -14.00 7.56
C ASP A 67 -1.26 -13.62 8.57
N SER A 68 -2.12 -12.68 8.22
CA SER A 68 -3.25 -12.26 9.05
C SER A 68 -4.20 -13.41 9.38
N ILE A 69 -4.49 -14.29 8.41
CA ILE A 69 -5.32 -15.50 8.63
C ILE A 69 -4.62 -16.48 9.59
N ARG A 70 -3.29 -16.69 9.42
CA ARG A 70 -2.51 -17.65 10.24
C ARG A 70 -2.27 -17.18 11.66
N VAL A 71 -2.07 -15.89 11.87
CA VAL A 71 -1.88 -15.32 13.22
C VAL A 71 -3.17 -15.42 14.03
N GLY A 72 -4.32 -15.62 13.35
CA GLY A 72 -5.59 -16.01 13.95
C GLY A 72 -6.01 -15.09 15.09
N TYR A 73 -6.57 -13.96 14.76
CA TYR A 73 -7.29 -13.20 15.76
C TYR A 73 -8.72 -13.75 15.84
N ASP A 74 -8.91 -14.80 16.68
CA ASP A 74 -10.19 -15.37 17.13
C ASP A 74 -11.17 -15.90 16.05
N ASP A 75 -12.22 -16.62 16.55
CA ASP A 75 -13.38 -17.17 15.81
C ASP A 75 -14.17 -16.16 14.94
N THR A 76 -13.66 -14.92 14.82
CA THR A 76 -14.22 -13.82 14.03
C THR A 76 -13.54 -13.62 12.68
N SER A 77 -12.89 -14.65 12.15
CA SER A 77 -12.24 -14.60 10.83
C SER A 77 -13.26 -14.24 9.75
N LEU A 78 -13.04 -13.10 9.09
CA LEU A 78 -13.91 -12.59 8.03
C LEU A 78 -13.94 -13.49 6.79
N TYR A 79 -12.85 -14.20 6.55
CA TYR A 79 -12.62 -15.10 5.42
C TYR A 79 -11.51 -16.11 5.75
N ASN A 80 -11.47 -17.20 5.02
CA ASN A 80 -10.46 -18.26 5.15
C ASN A 80 -9.46 -18.28 3.98
N GLU A 81 -8.45 -19.18 4.03
CA GLU A 81 -7.43 -19.30 2.97
C GLU A 81 -8.01 -19.67 1.59
N GLU A 82 -9.06 -20.51 1.54
CA GLU A 82 -9.69 -20.86 0.27
C GLU A 82 -10.41 -19.70 -0.38
N GLU A 83 -11.09 -18.88 0.42
CA GLU A 83 -11.75 -17.67 -0.02
C GLU A 83 -10.74 -16.61 -0.49
N MET A 84 -9.64 -16.45 0.25
CA MET A 84 -8.52 -15.64 -0.19
C MET A 84 -8.00 -16.12 -1.56
N ASP A 85 -7.73 -17.41 -1.72
CA ASP A 85 -7.22 -17.96 -2.99
C ASP A 85 -8.20 -17.78 -4.15
N ARG A 86 -9.51 -17.92 -3.92
CA ARG A 86 -10.53 -17.62 -4.93
C ARG A 86 -10.52 -16.15 -5.34
N CYS A 87 -10.46 -15.24 -4.36
CA CYS A 87 -10.33 -13.81 -4.59
C CYS A 87 -9.11 -13.49 -5.44
N PHE A 88 -7.93 -13.99 -5.06
CA PHE A 88 -6.68 -13.69 -5.77
C PHE A 88 -6.60 -14.24 -7.19
N ARG A 89 -7.39 -15.29 -7.54
CA ARG A 89 -7.53 -15.75 -8.92
C ARG A 89 -8.33 -14.81 -9.82
N LYS A 90 -9.22 -14.00 -9.24
CA LYS A 90 -10.05 -13.01 -9.97
C LYS A 90 -9.30 -11.72 -10.29
N ILE A 91 -8.17 -11.45 -9.62
CA ILE A 91 -7.43 -10.19 -9.73
C ILE A 91 -6.62 -10.18 -11.02
N GLU A 92 -6.83 -9.15 -11.82
CA GLU A 92 -6.09 -8.83 -13.03
C GLU A 92 -4.95 -7.84 -12.74
N ILE A 93 -3.87 -7.95 -13.50
CA ILE A 93 -2.70 -7.09 -13.34
C ILE A 93 -2.80 -5.91 -14.30
N ILE A 94 -2.43 -4.75 -13.79
CA ILE A 94 -2.22 -3.54 -14.58
C ILE A 94 -0.82 -2.98 -14.32
N ASP A 95 -0.13 -2.55 -15.37
CA ASP A 95 1.18 -1.93 -15.28
C ASP A 95 1.07 -0.42 -15.18
N PHE A 96 2.12 0.22 -14.64
CA PHE A 96 2.19 1.67 -14.63
C PHE A 96 2.17 2.24 -16.06
N ASN A 97 1.46 3.34 -16.23
CA ASN A 97 1.19 4.01 -17.50
C ASN A 97 0.35 3.19 -18.49
N GLN A 98 -0.18 2.05 -18.09
CA GLN A 98 -1.12 1.27 -18.89
C GLN A 98 -2.52 1.86 -18.75
N THR A 99 -3.20 1.98 -19.88
CA THR A 99 -4.63 2.34 -19.96
C THR A 99 -5.43 1.12 -20.36
N LEU A 100 -6.48 0.83 -19.62
CA LEU A 100 -7.45 -0.23 -19.91
C LEU A 100 -8.85 0.37 -20.00
N GLU A 101 -9.77 -0.42 -20.56
CA GLU A 101 -11.19 -0.07 -20.65
C GLU A 101 -12.04 -1.27 -20.24
N VAL A 102 -13.02 -1.02 -19.39
CA VAL A 102 -14.00 -2.00 -18.93
C VAL A 102 -15.37 -1.35 -18.99
N ASP A 103 -16.27 -1.91 -19.78
CA ASP A 103 -17.65 -1.45 -19.94
C ASP A 103 -17.79 0.07 -20.21
N GLY A 104 -16.88 0.60 -21.05
CA GLY A 104 -16.84 2.02 -21.40
C GLY A 104 -16.16 2.93 -20.37
N ILE A 105 -15.66 2.36 -19.25
CA ILE A 105 -14.86 3.07 -18.24
C ILE A 105 -13.40 2.92 -18.61
N LYS A 106 -12.72 4.01 -18.94
CA LYS A 106 -11.28 4.02 -19.17
C LYS A 106 -10.53 4.38 -17.89
N PHE A 107 -9.48 3.63 -17.58
CA PHE A 107 -8.64 3.95 -16.43
C PHE A 107 -7.17 3.75 -16.77
N THR A 108 -6.34 4.61 -16.19
CA THR A 108 -4.88 4.57 -16.34
C THR A 108 -4.23 4.49 -14.97
N CYS A 109 -3.29 3.57 -14.84
CA CYS A 109 -2.52 3.37 -13.61
C CYS A 109 -1.25 4.24 -13.61
N TYR A 110 -0.99 4.98 -12.54
CA TYR A 110 0.23 5.77 -12.36
C TYR A 110 0.93 5.37 -11.07
N ASN A 111 2.25 5.52 -11.03
CA ASN A 111 3.01 5.31 -9.81
C ASN A 111 2.63 6.34 -8.74
N ALA A 112 2.27 5.87 -7.55
CA ALA A 112 1.93 6.71 -6.41
C ALA A 112 3.12 6.97 -5.46
N GLY A 113 4.27 6.35 -5.70
CA GLY A 113 5.31 6.30 -4.68
C GLY A 113 4.84 5.53 -3.45
N HIS A 114 4.92 6.08 -2.26
CA HIS A 114 4.40 5.56 -0.99
C HIS A 114 4.91 4.16 -0.61
N VAL A 115 4.56 3.13 -1.39
CA VAL A 115 5.00 1.73 -1.22
C VAL A 115 5.27 1.06 -2.56
N LEU A 116 5.96 -0.09 -2.54
CA LEU A 116 6.24 -0.87 -3.75
C LEU A 116 4.93 -1.28 -4.44
N GLY A 117 4.77 -0.88 -5.70
CA GLY A 117 3.56 -1.13 -6.46
C GLY A 117 2.38 -0.20 -6.15
N GLY A 118 2.58 0.79 -5.26
CA GLY A 118 1.56 1.80 -4.96
C GLY A 118 1.12 2.56 -6.21
N ALA A 119 -0.19 2.67 -6.43
CA ALA A 119 -0.79 3.19 -7.64
C ALA A 119 -1.82 4.29 -7.38
N MET A 120 -1.81 5.29 -8.24
CA MET A 120 -2.91 6.23 -8.45
C MET A 120 -3.68 5.81 -9.70
N PHE A 121 -4.96 6.11 -9.76
CA PHE A 121 -5.79 5.81 -10.92
C PHE A 121 -6.45 7.07 -11.46
N SER A 122 -6.24 7.34 -12.75
CA SER A 122 -7.05 8.27 -13.51
C SER A 122 -8.17 7.51 -14.19
N VAL A 123 -9.41 7.83 -13.87
CA VAL A 123 -10.60 7.16 -14.39
C VAL A 123 -11.41 8.14 -15.24
N GLU A 124 -11.74 7.75 -16.46
CA GLU A 124 -12.55 8.52 -17.39
C GLU A 124 -13.92 7.86 -17.57
N ILE A 125 -14.95 8.55 -17.13
CA ILE A 125 -16.34 8.11 -17.21
C ILE A 125 -17.17 9.24 -17.83
N ALA A 126 -17.88 8.97 -18.91
CA ALA A 126 -18.77 9.94 -19.59
C ALA A 126 -18.09 11.30 -19.87
N GLY A 127 -16.81 11.30 -20.22
CA GLY A 127 -16.03 12.50 -20.52
C GLY A 127 -15.51 13.26 -19.30
N VAL A 128 -15.74 12.77 -18.09
CA VAL A 128 -15.19 13.32 -16.85
C VAL A 128 -13.95 12.53 -16.42
N ASN A 129 -12.84 13.20 -16.16
CA ASN A 129 -11.61 12.61 -15.70
C ASN A 129 -11.46 12.78 -14.18
N VAL A 130 -11.46 11.68 -13.45
CA VAL A 130 -11.27 11.62 -11.99
C VAL A 130 -9.88 11.07 -11.70
N LEU A 131 -9.06 11.77 -10.93
CA LEU A 131 -7.81 11.25 -10.39
C LEU A 131 -8.01 10.89 -8.92
N TYR A 132 -7.83 9.61 -8.60
CA TYR A 132 -7.80 9.08 -7.24
C TYR A 132 -6.36 8.73 -6.86
N THR A 133 -5.81 9.38 -5.84
CA THR A 133 -4.39 9.22 -5.49
C THR A 133 -4.12 7.97 -4.65
N GLY A 134 -5.10 7.49 -3.87
CA GLY A 134 -4.79 6.63 -2.74
C GLY A 134 -3.78 7.35 -1.83
N ASP A 135 -2.98 6.59 -1.09
CA ASP A 135 -1.82 7.13 -0.38
C ASP A 135 -0.68 7.36 -1.37
N TYR A 136 -0.07 8.53 -1.33
CA TYR A 136 0.97 8.90 -2.31
C TYR A 136 2.15 9.63 -1.66
N SER A 137 3.28 9.67 -2.34
CA SER A 137 4.47 10.43 -1.93
C SER A 137 5.10 11.14 -3.12
N LEU A 138 5.29 12.45 -3.00
CA LEU A 138 6.00 13.26 -4.00
C LEU A 138 7.52 13.31 -3.76
N GLU A 139 8.01 12.66 -2.71
CA GLU A 139 9.43 12.58 -2.39
C GLU A 139 10.01 11.25 -2.89
N ASP A 140 11.17 11.33 -3.55
CA ASP A 140 11.96 10.13 -3.86
C ASP A 140 12.45 9.50 -2.56
N ASP A 141 12.32 8.19 -2.48
CA ASP A 141 12.90 7.39 -1.41
C ASP A 141 14.04 6.51 -1.98
N ARG A 142 14.79 5.83 -1.10
CA ARG A 142 15.93 4.97 -1.50
C ARG A 142 15.55 3.85 -2.46
N HIS A 143 14.32 3.38 -2.42
CA HIS A 143 13.82 2.26 -3.21
C HIS A 143 12.59 2.59 -4.05
N LEU A 144 12.00 3.76 -3.85
CA LEU A 144 10.74 4.15 -4.45
C LEU A 144 10.93 5.50 -5.14
N MET A 145 10.51 5.56 -6.39
CA MET A 145 10.39 6.82 -7.10
C MET A 145 9.20 7.62 -6.56
N ALA A 146 9.29 8.94 -6.61
CA ALA A 146 8.18 9.83 -6.33
C ALA A 146 6.95 9.52 -7.18
N ALA A 147 5.78 9.91 -6.69
CA ALA A 147 4.53 9.79 -7.43
C ALA A 147 4.60 10.48 -8.79
N GLN A 148 4.07 9.83 -9.80
CA GLN A 148 4.03 10.35 -11.16
C GLN A 148 2.77 11.17 -11.38
N ILE A 149 2.89 12.49 -11.41
CA ILE A 149 1.76 13.36 -11.71
C ILE A 149 1.36 13.21 -13.19
N PRO A 150 0.10 12.88 -13.52
CA PRO A 150 -0.33 12.76 -14.90
C PRO A 150 -0.31 14.13 -15.60
N ASN A 151 0.59 14.31 -16.57
CA ASN A 151 0.72 15.58 -17.31
C ASN A 151 -0.11 15.61 -18.60
N SER A 152 -0.69 14.49 -19.02
CA SER A 152 -1.26 14.33 -20.36
C SER A 152 -2.78 14.55 -20.45
N LYS A 153 -3.49 14.56 -19.33
CA LYS A 153 -4.95 14.74 -19.30
C LYS A 153 -5.34 15.79 -18.26
N LYS A 154 -6.32 16.60 -18.63
CA LYS A 154 -6.96 17.49 -17.67
C LYS A 154 -7.70 16.64 -16.63
N THR A 155 -7.42 16.85 -15.35
CA THR A 155 -8.17 16.28 -14.24
C THR A 155 -9.34 17.20 -13.92
N ASP A 156 -10.57 16.69 -14.01
CA ASP A 156 -11.78 17.45 -13.68
C ASP A 156 -12.14 17.30 -12.20
N VAL A 157 -11.87 16.12 -11.61
CA VAL A 157 -12.10 15.82 -10.19
C VAL A 157 -10.84 15.18 -9.60
N LEU A 158 -10.37 15.72 -8.48
CA LEU A 158 -9.26 15.16 -7.71
C LEU A 158 -9.79 14.64 -6.37
N ILE A 159 -9.57 13.33 -6.12
CA ILE A 159 -9.80 12.71 -4.81
C ILE A 159 -8.44 12.41 -4.22
N VAL A 160 -8.07 13.10 -3.16
CA VAL A 160 -6.73 13.09 -2.58
C VAL A 160 -6.79 12.83 -1.08
N GLU A 161 -5.82 12.04 -0.58
CA GLU A 161 -5.63 11.83 0.85
C GLU A 161 -5.15 13.11 1.55
N SER A 162 -5.28 13.16 2.88
CA SER A 162 -4.84 14.31 3.68
C SER A 162 -4.21 13.90 5.03
N THR A 163 -3.62 12.71 5.09
CA THR A 163 -3.03 12.14 6.31
C THR A 163 -2.04 13.10 6.97
N PHE A 164 -1.23 13.76 6.17
CA PHE A 164 -0.27 14.77 6.62
C PHE A 164 -0.58 16.19 6.12
N GLY A 165 -1.84 16.46 5.81
CA GLY A 165 -2.26 17.73 5.20
C GLY A 165 -1.92 18.99 5.99
N LEU A 166 -1.71 18.89 7.30
CA LEU A 166 -1.31 19.99 8.21
C LEU A 166 0.07 19.77 8.85
N ALA A 167 0.76 18.68 8.54
CA ALA A 167 2.04 18.33 9.16
C ALA A 167 3.21 18.73 8.26
N GLU A 168 4.15 19.48 8.81
CA GLU A 168 5.45 19.67 8.19
C GLU A 168 6.43 18.62 8.69
N HIS A 169 7.05 17.89 7.77
CA HIS A 169 8.06 16.91 8.10
C HIS A 169 9.45 17.55 8.13
N GLU A 170 10.24 17.16 9.13
CA GLU A 170 11.67 17.51 9.16
C GLU A 170 12.36 16.95 7.91
N ASP A 171 13.32 17.69 7.38
CA ASP A 171 14.15 17.28 6.25
C ASP A 171 14.71 15.87 6.41
N ALA A 172 14.60 15.05 5.37
CA ALA A 172 15.00 13.63 5.41
C ALA A 172 16.47 13.43 5.81
N LYS A 173 17.38 14.28 5.31
CA LYS A 173 18.83 14.19 5.64
C LYS A 173 19.09 14.50 7.10
N ARG A 174 18.37 15.45 7.69
CA ARG A 174 18.48 15.77 9.12
C ARG A 174 17.98 14.63 9.99
N ARG A 175 16.84 14.01 9.63
CA ARG A 175 16.32 12.83 10.33
C ARG A 175 17.31 11.68 10.27
N GLU A 176 17.90 11.40 9.11
CA GLU A 176 18.92 10.37 8.92
C GLU A 176 20.16 10.63 9.75
N GLN A 177 20.70 11.83 9.71
CA GLN A 177 21.89 12.22 10.50
C GLN A 177 21.63 12.07 12.01
N ARG A 178 20.47 12.48 12.48
CA ARG A 178 20.08 12.31 13.88
C ARG A 178 19.99 10.85 14.26
N PHE A 179 19.35 10.02 13.44
CA PHE A 179 19.26 8.58 13.64
C PHE A 179 20.65 7.94 13.72
N LEU A 180 21.51 8.19 12.73
CA LEU A 180 22.89 7.66 12.71
C LEU A 180 23.70 8.11 13.91
N SER A 181 23.59 9.36 14.35
CA SER A 181 24.24 9.87 15.56
C SER A 181 23.81 9.10 16.83
N HIS A 182 22.53 8.76 16.95
CA HIS A 182 22.04 7.95 18.05
C HIS A 182 22.57 6.51 17.99
N VAL A 183 22.57 5.89 16.81
CA VAL A 183 23.14 4.55 16.60
C VAL A 183 24.62 4.54 17.01
N GLU A 184 25.42 5.49 16.51
CA GLU A 184 26.84 5.60 16.86
C GLU A 184 27.08 5.76 18.37
N LYS A 185 26.34 6.64 19.03
CA LYS A 185 26.46 6.85 20.48
C LYS A 185 26.20 5.58 21.27
N VAL A 186 25.19 4.79 20.88
CA VAL A 186 24.86 3.53 21.56
C VAL A 186 25.96 2.50 21.34
N LEU A 187 26.43 2.35 20.10
CA LEU A 187 27.47 1.36 19.75
C LEU A 187 28.82 1.71 20.37
N LYS A 188 29.23 2.98 20.39
CA LYS A 188 30.49 3.44 21.00
C LYS A 188 30.58 3.11 22.50
N ARG A 189 29.45 3.07 23.21
CA ARG A 189 29.40 2.68 24.63
C ARG A 189 29.19 1.17 24.86
N GLY A 190 29.23 0.34 23.78
CA GLY A 190 28.97 -1.10 23.88
C GLY A 190 27.50 -1.48 24.13
N GLY A 191 26.58 -0.55 23.91
CA GLY A 191 25.15 -0.77 24.14
C GLY A 191 24.49 -1.53 22.98
N ARG A 192 23.22 -1.93 23.20
CA ARG A 192 22.35 -2.55 22.20
C ARG A 192 21.28 -1.57 21.78
N LEU A 193 20.92 -1.59 20.50
CA LEU A 193 19.87 -0.77 19.92
C LEU A 193 18.72 -1.67 19.46
N LEU A 194 17.51 -1.38 19.93
CA LEU A 194 16.28 -2.01 19.47
C LEU A 194 15.55 -1.03 18.56
N ILE A 195 15.32 -1.43 17.33
CA ILE A 195 14.61 -0.63 16.31
C ILE A 195 13.35 -1.40 15.91
N PRO A 196 12.18 -1.05 16.44
CA PRO A 196 10.92 -1.65 15.99
C PRO A 196 10.60 -1.17 14.59
N VAL A 197 10.32 -2.11 13.68
CA VAL A 197 9.97 -1.83 12.27
C VAL A 197 8.87 -2.78 11.82
N PHE A 198 8.07 -2.33 10.88
CA PHE A 198 7.20 -3.25 10.15
C PHE A 198 8.04 -4.14 9.23
N ALA A 199 7.64 -5.41 9.07
CA ALA A 199 8.33 -6.38 8.22
C ALA A 199 8.42 -5.94 6.75
N LEU A 200 7.46 -5.14 6.30
CA LEU A 200 7.40 -4.57 4.95
C LEU A 200 7.59 -3.06 4.99
N GLY A 201 8.16 -2.50 3.92
CA GLY A 201 8.38 -1.06 3.78
C GLY A 201 9.74 -0.60 4.29
N ARG A 202 9.78 0.24 5.33
CA ARG A 202 11.00 0.93 5.80
C ARG A 202 12.12 0.03 6.35
N ALA A 203 11.84 -1.24 6.68
CA ALA A 203 12.87 -2.19 7.10
C ALA A 203 13.99 -2.32 6.06
N VAL A 204 13.65 -2.33 4.76
CA VAL A 204 14.62 -2.40 3.67
C VAL A 204 15.52 -1.17 3.66
N SER A 205 14.97 0.03 3.87
CA SER A 205 15.75 1.28 3.96
C SER A 205 16.74 1.21 5.11
N LEU A 206 16.34 0.70 6.29
CA LEU A 206 17.22 0.54 7.44
C LEU A 206 18.35 -0.48 7.17
N CYS A 207 18.06 -1.59 6.50
CA CYS A 207 19.09 -2.56 6.09
C CYS A 207 20.13 -1.93 5.15
N CYS A 208 19.69 -1.06 4.21
CA CYS A 208 20.60 -0.36 3.32
C CYS A 208 21.50 0.64 4.06
N PHE A 209 21.03 1.30 5.11
CA PHE A 209 21.90 2.11 5.98
C PHE A 209 23.06 1.31 6.58
N GLN A 210 22.83 0.06 6.93
CA GLN A 210 23.87 -0.82 7.47
C GLN A 210 24.92 -1.21 6.43
N ILE A 211 24.52 -1.39 5.16
CA ILE A 211 25.37 -1.87 4.09
C ILE A 211 26.23 -0.73 3.50
N PHE A 212 25.69 0.48 3.36
CA PHE A 212 26.34 1.60 2.67
C PHE A 212 27.00 2.62 3.61
N GLY A 213 26.75 2.58 4.91
CA GLY A 213 27.46 3.39 5.89
C GLY A 213 28.88 2.84 6.11
N SER A 214 29.88 3.42 5.43
CA SER A 214 31.29 3.00 5.53
C SER A 214 31.86 3.01 6.95
N THR A 215 31.20 3.66 7.89
CA THR A 215 31.58 3.74 9.31
C THR A 215 30.99 2.60 10.15
N THR A 216 29.91 1.98 9.73
CA THR A 216 29.20 0.94 10.49
C THR A 216 29.71 -0.47 10.21
N ARG A 217 30.42 -0.73 9.13
CA ARG A 217 31.01 -2.05 8.82
C ARG A 217 31.90 -2.64 9.94
N LYS A 218 32.46 -1.82 10.80
CA LYS A 218 33.30 -2.29 11.94
C LYS A 218 32.52 -2.91 13.09
N TYR A 219 31.19 -2.73 13.13
CA TYR A 219 30.37 -3.07 14.31
C TYR A 219 29.34 -4.17 14.07
N PHE A 220 29.14 -4.60 12.84
CA PHE A 220 28.23 -5.68 12.50
C PHE A 220 29.03 -6.91 12.04
N ASN A 221 29.40 -7.75 13.00
CA ASN A 221 29.82 -9.14 12.73
C ASN A 221 28.55 -9.97 12.66
N TYR A 222 28.22 -10.48 11.49
CA TYR A 222 27.28 -11.58 11.33
C TYR A 222 28.06 -12.88 11.66
N ASN A 223 27.67 -13.55 12.75
CA ASN A 223 27.92 -14.97 12.93
C ASN A 223 26.74 -15.76 12.40
#